data_08d3517c9b7fa0ee3da4d0e0bbba0fc4
#
_entry.id   08d3517c9b7fa0ee3da4d0e0bbba0fc4
#
_cell.length_a   1.000
_cell.length_b   1.000
_cell.length_c   1.000
_cell.angle_alpha   90.00
_cell.angle_beta   90.00
_cell.angle_gamma   90.00
#
_symmetry.space_group_name_H-M   'P 1'
#
loop_
_entity.id
_entity.type
_entity.pdbx_description
1 polymer ?
#
loop_
_entity_poly.entity_id
_entity_poly.type
_entity_poly.pdbx_seq_one_letter_code
_entity_poly.pdbx_strand_id
1 'polypeptide(L)'
;FAKLFDIKELRVYDLYPAAAEKFKEDMKDAVKGDIIVCSDPKDASIGDVVVGFTQSKDKYIKDEWIKPGQIVFPMGSYTECEDALLLNADKIIVDHVGQCMHRGALHDVVADGKLKEEDIYATIGDVAVGRKPTDAANERIICVPIGTGAMDIAVAGIVYKRALEKGLGGTFEFL
;
A
#
# COMPACT_ATOMS: atom_id res chain seq x y z
N PHE A 1 5.59 -3.76 -8.28
CA PHE A 1 6.71 -4.44 -7.60
C PHE A 1 7.47 -5.36 -8.57
N ALA A 2 6.85 -6.37 -9.19
CA ALA A 2 7.53 -7.38 -10.02
C ALA A 2 8.39 -6.83 -11.17
N LYS A 3 8.10 -5.61 -11.66
CA LYS A 3 8.92 -4.92 -12.68
C LYS A 3 10.14 -4.19 -12.11
N LEU A 4 10.13 -3.91 -10.82
CA LEU A 4 11.16 -3.07 -10.16
C LEU A 4 12.05 -3.90 -9.22
N PHE A 5 11.56 -5.01 -8.72
CA PHE A 5 12.23 -5.83 -7.73
C PHE A 5 12.31 -7.28 -8.17
N ASP A 6 13.38 -7.96 -7.81
CA ASP A 6 13.55 -9.39 -7.98
C ASP A 6 12.87 -10.10 -6.80
N ILE A 7 11.56 -10.29 -6.92
CA ILE A 7 10.74 -10.92 -5.89
C ILE A 7 11.14 -12.40 -5.79
N LYS A 8 11.59 -12.82 -4.62
CA LYS A 8 11.95 -14.22 -4.35
C LYS A 8 10.74 -15.06 -3.99
N GLU A 9 9.83 -14.47 -3.22
CA GLU A 9 8.62 -15.12 -2.74
C GLU A 9 7.48 -14.12 -2.66
N LEU A 10 6.33 -14.47 -3.18
CA LEU A 10 5.09 -13.71 -3.08
C LEU A 10 4.04 -14.55 -2.37
N ARG A 11 3.65 -14.15 -1.17
CA ARG A 11 2.61 -14.79 -0.37
C ARG A 11 1.29 -14.11 -0.61
N VAL A 12 0.26 -14.88 -0.87
CA VAL A 12 -1.07 -14.37 -1.24
C VAL A 12 -2.12 -15.02 -0.36
N TYR A 13 -2.95 -14.19 0.24
CA TYR A 13 -4.13 -14.60 0.97
C TYR A 13 -5.35 -13.85 0.44
N ASP A 14 -6.46 -14.54 0.30
CA ASP A 14 -7.78 -13.96 0.07
C ASP A 14 -8.81 -14.74 0.89
N LEU A 15 -9.87 -14.05 1.34
CA LEU A 15 -10.99 -14.68 2.04
C LEU A 15 -11.64 -15.78 1.17
N TYR A 16 -11.58 -15.60 -0.15
CA TYR A 16 -12.01 -16.58 -1.15
C TYR A 16 -10.81 -17.27 -1.76
N PRO A 17 -10.49 -18.54 -1.38
CA PRO A 17 -9.30 -19.24 -1.84
C PRO A 17 -9.15 -19.28 -3.37
N ALA A 18 -10.29 -19.39 -4.09
CA ALA A 18 -10.29 -19.37 -5.55
C ALA A 18 -9.76 -18.06 -6.14
N ALA A 19 -9.92 -16.92 -5.44
CA ALA A 19 -9.38 -15.63 -5.86
C ALA A 19 -7.85 -15.60 -5.71
N ALA A 20 -7.33 -16.14 -4.62
CA ALA A 20 -5.90 -16.26 -4.40
C ALA A 20 -5.23 -17.19 -5.43
N GLU A 21 -5.86 -18.31 -5.75
CA GLU A 21 -5.37 -19.24 -6.80
C GLU A 21 -5.40 -18.57 -8.18
N LYS A 22 -6.49 -17.85 -8.48
CA LYS A 22 -6.57 -17.10 -9.73
C LYS A 22 -5.46 -16.04 -9.81
N PHE A 23 -5.21 -15.30 -8.75
CA PHE A 23 -4.13 -14.31 -8.69
C PHE A 23 -2.77 -14.97 -8.96
N LYS A 24 -2.51 -16.13 -8.36
CA LYS A 24 -1.29 -16.90 -8.60
C LYS A 24 -1.12 -17.23 -10.07
N GLU A 25 -2.18 -17.72 -10.71
CA GLU A 25 -2.16 -18.06 -12.14
C GLU A 25 -1.94 -16.83 -13.03
N ASP A 26 -2.62 -15.72 -12.72
CA ASP A 26 -2.49 -14.47 -13.48
C ASP A 26 -1.09 -13.83 -13.35
N MET A 27 -0.40 -14.08 -12.25
CA MET A 27 0.90 -13.45 -11.93
C MET A 27 2.12 -14.33 -12.21
N LYS A 28 1.94 -15.60 -12.56
CA LYS A 28 3.04 -16.57 -12.73
C LYS A 28 4.13 -16.14 -13.70
N ASP A 29 3.75 -15.43 -14.77
CA ASP A 29 4.71 -14.96 -15.78
C ASP A 29 5.35 -13.61 -15.41
N ALA A 30 4.78 -12.88 -14.45
CA ALA A 30 5.26 -11.59 -14.00
C ALA A 30 6.21 -11.68 -12.79
N VAL A 31 6.03 -12.70 -11.95
CA VAL A 31 6.85 -12.94 -10.75
C VAL A 31 7.81 -14.09 -11.04
N LYS A 32 9.11 -13.84 -10.89
CA LYS A 32 10.15 -14.85 -11.13
C LYS A 32 10.33 -15.83 -9.97
N GLY A 33 9.98 -15.41 -8.76
CA GLY A 33 10.06 -16.25 -7.57
C GLY A 33 8.81 -17.07 -7.34
N ASP A 34 8.74 -17.70 -6.19
CA ASP A 34 7.63 -18.55 -5.81
C ASP A 34 6.37 -17.75 -5.46
N ILE A 35 5.20 -18.19 -5.93
CA ILE A 35 3.90 -17.66 -5.51
C ILE A 35 3.22 -18.69 -4.63
N ILE A 36 3.07 -18.37 -3.34
CA ILE A 36 2.51 -19.23 -2.30
C ILE A 36 1.13 -18.73 -1.94
N VAL A 37 0.11 -19.55 -2.16
CA VAL A 37 -1.24 -19.29 -1.67
C VAL A 37 -1.32 -19.73 -0.23
N CYS A 38 -1.65 -18.80 0.66
CA CYS A 38 -1.76 -19.00 2.10
C CYS A 38 -3.22 -19.25 2.50
N SER A 39 -3.43 -20.08 3.50
CA SER A 39 -4.75 -20.32 4.10
C SER A 39 -5.03 -19.42 5.30
N ASP A 40 -4.02 -18.70 5.79
CA ASP A 40 -4.08 -17.80 6.94
C ASP A 40 -3.45 -16.45 6.57
N PRO A 41 -4.10 -15.31 6.86
CA PRO A 41 -3.53 -13.98 6.60
C PRO A 41 -2.22 -13.74 7.36
N LYS A 42 -2.01 -14.41 8.49
CA LYS A 42 -0.75 -14.35 9.22
C LYS A 42 0.42 -14.85 8.37
N ASP A 43 0.24 -15.96 7.66
CA ASP A 43 1.29 -16.52 6.80
C ASP A 43 1.58 -15.61 5.59
N ALA A 44 0.57 -14.89 5.10
CA ALA A 44 0.72 -13.89 4.06
C ALA A 44 1.39 -12.60 4.56
N SER A 45 1.47 -12.40 5.87
CA SER A 45 2.15 -11.25 6.48
C SER A 45 3.65 -11.49 6.71
N ILE A 46 4.18 -12.64 6.29
CA ILE A 46 5.61 -12.95 6.34
C ILE A 46 6.29 -12.40 5.09
N GLY A 47 7.32 -11.56 5.26
CA GLY A 47 8.09 -10.98 4.16
C GLY A 47 8.53 -9.54 4.47
N ASP A 48 9.27 -8.92 3.57
CA ASP A 48 9.79 -7.56 3.75
C ASP A 48 8.68 -6.50 3.56
N VAL A 49 7.70 -6.80 2.73
CA VAL A 49 6.60 -5.89 2.38
C VAL A 49 5.25 -6.61 2.51
N VAL A 50 4.35 -6.03 3.28
CA VAL A 50 2.97 -6.50 3.46
C VAL A 50 2.01 -5.50 2.83
N VAL A 51 1.10 -5.96 1.99
CA VAL A 51 0.16 -5.08 1.29
C VAL A 51 -1.27 -5.59 1.47
N GLY A 52 -2.13 -4.78 2.06
CA GLY A 52 -3.57 -5.03 2.16
C GLY A 52 -4.31 -4.34 1.02
N PHE A 53 -5.18 -5.07 0.32
CA PHE A 53 -6.03 -4.56 -0.77
C PHE A 53 -7.47 -5.03 -0.60
N THR A 54 -7.99 -4.99 0.60
CA THR A 54 -9.31 -5.55 0.87
C THR A 54 -10.37 -4.48 1.06
N GLN A 55 -11.62 -4.91 1.11
CA GLN A 55 -12.74 -4.11 1.57
C GLN A 55 -13.23 -4.59 2.94
N SER A 56 -12.37 -5.31 3.67
CA SER A 56 -12.67 -5.78 5.01
C SER A 56 -12.95 -4.60 5.95
N LYS A 57 -13.95 -4.76 6.78
CA LYS A 57 -14.22 -3.87 7.93
C LYS A 57 -13.54 -4.38 9.20
N ASP A 58 -13.01 -5.60 9.15
CA ASP A 58 -12.28 -6.20 10.26
C ASP A 58 -10.80 -5.85 10.16
N LYS A 59 -10.19 -5.47 11.27
CA LYS A 59 -8.77 -5.15 11.41
C LYS A 59 -7.99 -6.47 11.50
N TYR A 60 -7.69 -7.06 10.34
CA TYR A 60 -7.15 -8.42 10.27
C TYR A 60 -5.61 -8.47 10.27
N ILE A 61 -4.90 -7.38 9.93
CA ILE A 61 -3.44 -7.32 10.04
C ILE A 61 -3.08 -6.99 11.49
N LYS A 62 -2.49 -7.97 12.19
CA LYS A 62 -2.23 -7.87 13.62
C LYS A 62 -0.87 -7.26 13.93
N ASP A 63 -0.78 -6.52 15.04
CA ASP A 63 0.47 -5.92 15.51
C ASP A 63 1.57 -6.97 15.75
N GLU A 64 1.21 -8.08 16.38
CA GLU A 64 2.13 -9.17 16.72
C GLU A 64 2.73 -9.91 15.52
N TRP A 65 2.14 -9.76 14.32
CA TRP A 65 2.64 -10.41 13.12
C TRP A 65 3.76 -9.62 12.45
N ILE A 66 3.76 -8.31 12.63
CA ILE A 66 4.68 -7.40 11.94
C ILE A 66 5.91 -7.15 12.81
N LYS A 67 7.08 -7.28 12.21
CA LYS A 67 8.39 -7.21 12.89
C LYS A 67 9.20 -6.03 12.36
N PRO A 68 10.24 -5.58 13.10
CA PRO A 68 11.24 -4.68 12.54
C PRO A 68 11.78 -5.21 11.21
N GLY A 69 12.00 -4.32 10.25
CA GLY A 69 12.40 -4.67 8.88
C GLY A 69 11.24 -4.86 7.91
N GLN A 70 9.98 -4.69 8.35
CA GLN A 70 8.82 -4.81 7.49
C GLN A 70 8.16 -3.46 7.21
N ILE A 71 7.69 -3.30 5.96
CA ILE A 71 6.88 -2.17 5.53
C ILE A 71 5.47 -2.66 5.24
N VAL A 72 4.46 -2.04 5.84
CA VAL A 72 3.05 -2.37 5.64
C VAL A 72 2.36 -1.25 4.85
N PHE A 73 1.65 -1.63 3.80
CA PHE A 73 0.82 -0.76 2.97
C PHE A 73 -0.66 -1.16 3.13
N PRO A 74 -1.42 -0.54 4.02
CA PRO A 74 -2.87 -0.72 4.08
C PRO A 74 -3.52 0.13 2.96
N MET A 75 -3.84 -0.52 1.84
CA MET A 75 -4.37 0.13 0.64
C MET A 75 -5.90 0.09 0.54
N GLY A 76 -6.54 -0.64 1.45
CA GLY A 76 -7.99 -0.76 1.51
C GLY A 76 -8.68 0.55 1.88
N SER A 77 -9.97 0.65 1.53
CA SER A 77 -10.79 1.84 1.87
C SER A 77 -11.14 1.93 3.36
N TYR A 78 -11.00 0.83 4.09
CA TYR A 78 -11.25 0.71 5.53
C TYR A 78 -9.95 0.43 6.27
N THR A 79 -10.02 0.43 7.61
CA THR A 79 -8.85 0.14 8.46
C THR A 79 -8.58 -1.37 8.47
N GLU A 80 -7.59 -1.82 7.74
CA GLU A 80 -7.17 -3.23 7.65
C GLU A 80 -6.26 -3.64 8.81
N CYS A 81 -5.59 -2.66 9.43
CA CYS A 81 -4.63 -2.86 10.51
C CYS A 81 -5.27 -2.73 11.89
N GLU A 82 -4.81 -3.51 12.86
CA GLU A 82 -5.09 -3.23 14.27
C GLU A 82 -4.59 -1.83 14.67
N ASP A 83 -5.32 -1.15 15.56
CA ASP A 83 -4.88 0.13 16.11
C ASP A 83 -3.47 0.05 16.72
N ALA A 84 -3.18 -1.05 17.42
CA ALA A 84 -1.87 -1.29 18.02
C ALA A 84 -0.76 -1.30 16.98
N LEU A 85 -0.97 -1.88 15.79
CA LEU A 85 0.01 -1.88 14.71
C LEU A 85 0.32 -0.45 14.22
N LEU A 86 -0.70 0.38 14.08
CA LEU A 86 -0.53 1.77 13.67
C LEU A 86 0.17 2.61 14.74
N LEU A 87 -0.18 2.40 16.02
CA LEU A 87 0.36 3.17 17.15
C LEU A 87 1.76 2.74 17.58
N ASN A 88 2.14 1.49 17.33
CA ASN A 88 3.44 0.93 17.66
C ASN A 88 4.44 0.97 16.48
N ALA A 89 4.07 1.57 15.35
CA ALA A 89 4.98 1.75 14.23
C ALA A 89 6.11 2.72 14.57
N ASP A 90 7.33 2.42 14.13
CA ASP A 90 8.47 3.33 14.28
C ASP A 90 8.30 4.56 13.40
N LYS A 91 7.67 4.39 12.22
CA LYS A 91 7.39 5.49 11.30
C LYS A 91 6.06 5.29 10.59
N ILE A 92 5.27 6.36 10.56
CA ILE A 92 4.08 6.46 9.70
C ILE A 92 4.40 7.42 8.56
N ILE A 93 4.30 6.93 7.33
CA ILE A 93 4.56 7.68 6.10
C ILE A 93 3.26 7.77 5.32
N VAL A 94 2.93 8.94 4.80
CA VAL A 94 1.68 9.17 4.08
C VAL A 94 1.94 9.86 2.74
N ASP A 95 0.99 9.84 1.83
CA ASP A 95 1.08 10.64 0.60
C ASP A 95 0.66 12.09 0.83
N HIS A 96 -0.36 12.33 1.67
CA HIS A 96 -0.82 13.67 2.00
C HIS A 96 -1.38 13.71 3.42
N VAL A 97 -0.70 14.41 4.33
CA VAL A 97 -1.01 14.44 5.76
C VAL A 97 -2.48 14.79 6.00
N GLY A 98 -2.94 15.95 5.56
CA GLY A 98 -4.31 16.43 5.83
C GLY A 98 -5.40 15.49 5.31
N GLN A 99 -5.17 14.72 4.24
CA GLN A 99 -6.14 13.74 3.76
C GLN A 99 -6.13 12.46 4.59
N CYS A 100 -4.95 11.96 4.94
CA CYS A 100 -4.80 10.72 5.71
C CYS A 100 -5.36 10.85 7.15
N MET A 101 -5.41 12.07 7.70
CA MET A 101 -6.04 12.33 9.00
C MET A 101 -7.57 12.17 8.96
N HIS A 102 -8.20 12.21 7.80
CA HIS A 102 -9.66 12.20 7.67
C HIS A 102 -10.24 10.97 6.98
N ARG A 103 -9.40 10.12 6.38
CA ARG A 103 -9.85 8.91 5.67
C ARG A 103 -8.74 7.86 5.55
N GLY A 104 -9.12 6.66 5.17
CA GLY A 104 -8.20 5.52 5.01
C GLY A 104 -7.79 4.92 6.35
N ALA A 105 -6.67 4.23 6.37
CA ALA A 105 -6.24 3.39 7.49
C ALA A 105 -6.06 4.12 8.83
N LEU A 106 -5.76 5.42 8.82
CA LEU A 106 -5.53 6.21 10.03
C LEU A 106 -6.80 6.82 10.62
N HIS A 107 -7.93 6.81 9.89
CA HIS A 107 -9.16 7.52 10.26
C HIS A 107 -9.62 7.21 11.69
N ASP A 108 -9.69 5.94 12.08
CA ASP A 108 -10.24 5.53 13.38
C ASP A 108 -9.35 5.99 14.54
N VAL A 109 -8.04 5.75 14.45
CA VAL A 109 -7.09 6.12 15.51
C VAL A 109 -6.96 7.63 15.67
N VAL A 110 -7.18 8.38 14.59
CA VAL A 110 -7.25 9.85 14.62
C VAL A 110 -8.57 10.32 15.24
N ALA A 111 -9.70 9.76 14.83
CA ALA A 111 -11.01 10.10 15.38
C ALA A 111 -11.10 9.81 16.88
N ASP A 112 -10.44 8.76 17.35
CA ASP A 112 -10.31 8.41 18.77
C ASP A 112 -9.31 9.30 19.52
N GLY A 113 -8.60 10.22 18.85
CA GLY A 113 -7.59 11.08 19.45
C GLY A 113 -6.30 10.37 19.86
N LYS A 114 -6.10 9.13 19.40
CA LYS A 114 -4.91 8.32 19.70
C LYS A 114 -3.71 8.65 18.83
N LEU A 115 -3.94 9.23 17.64
CA LEU A 115 -2.91 9.63 16.68
C LEU A 115 -3.20 11.04 16.19
N LYS A 116 -2.16 11.86 16.08
CA LYS A 116 -2.23 13.25 15.66
C LYS A 116 -1.34 13.50 14.45
N GLU A 117 -1.48 14.67 13.83
CA GLU A 117 -0.68 15.08 12.68
C GLU A 117 0.83 15.09 12.99
N GLU A 118 1.21 15.45 14.21
CA GLU A 118 2.60 15.48 14.68
C GLU A 118 3.26 14.09 14.79
N ASP A 119 2.45 13.02 14.83
CA ASP A 119 2.93 11.64 14.87
C ASP A 119 3.27 11.09 13.47
N ILE A 120 2.90 11.82 12.41
CA ILE A 120 3.25 11.47 11.05
C ILE A 120 4.72 11.83 10.80
N TYR A 121 5.51 10.81 10.50
CA TYR A 121 6.95 11.00 10.30
C TYR A 121 7.28 11.82 9.05
N ALA A 122 6.66 11.52 7.92
CA ALA A 122 6.98 12.13 6.64
C ALA A 122 5.90 11.89 5.58
N THR A 123 6.00 12.64 4.47
CA THR A 123 5.32 12.27 3.23
C THR A 123 6.18 11.32 2.40
N ILE A 124 5.55 10.53 1.51
CA ILE A 124 6.26 9.70 0.53
C ILE A 124 7.22 10.55 -0.30
N GLY A 125 6.81 11.79 -0.65
CA GLY A 125 7.66 12.73 -1.37
C GLY A 125 8.92 13.11 -0.62
N ASP A 126 8.84 13.33 0.71
CA ASP A 126 10.02 13.67 1.53
C ASP A 126 11.02 12.51 1.61
N VAL A 127 10.51 11.29 1.69
CA VAL A 127 11.35 10.08 1.67
C VAL A 127 11.99 9.90 0.29
N ALA A 128 11.22 10.02 -0.78
CA ALA A 128 11.68 9.81 -2.15
C ALA A 128 12.81 10.77 -2.56
N VAL A 129 12.80 12.01 -2.05
CA VAL A 129 13.86 13.00 -2.32
C VAL A 129 14.96 13.02 -1.25
N GLY A 130 14.94 12.10 -0.30
CA GLY A 130 15.97 11.95 0.73
C GLY A 130 15.93 12.98 1.86
N ARG A 131 14.86 13.78 1.99
CA ARG A 131 14.72 14.75 3.10
C ARG A 131 14.48 14.08 4.45
N LYS A 132 13.80 12.95 4.44
CA LYS A 132 13.46 12.16 5.62
C LYS A 132 13.99 10.73 5.43
N PRO A 133 15.07 10.35 6.11
CA PRO A 133 15.66 9.03 5.99
C PRO A 133 14.81 7.98 6.70
N THR A 134 14.85 6.74 6.19
CA THR A 134 14.26 5.56 6.82
C THR A 134 15.33 4.48 6.97
N ASP A 135 15.22 3.69 8.02
CA ASP A 135 16.00 2.46 8.21
C ASP A 135 15.07 1.25 8.03
N ALA A 136 14.70 1.00 6.78
CA ALA A 136 13.75 -0.05 6.44
C ALA A 136 14.20 -1.46 6.88
N ALA A 137 15.48 -1.66 7.19
CA ALA A 137 15.98 -2.95 7.67
C ALA A 137 15.68 -3.19 9.17
N ASN A 138 15.50 -2.13 9.94
CA ASN A 138 15.37 -2.21 11.41
C ASN A 138 14.08 -1.58 11.95
N GLU A 139 13.32 -0.89 11.12
CA GLU A 139 12.11 -0.19 11.52
C GLU A 139 10.85 -0.92 11.05
N ARG A 140 9.77 -0.76 11.81
CA ARG A 140 8.40 -1.10 11.40
C ARG A 140 7.79 0.14 10.77
N ILE A 141 7.59 0.11 9.47
CA ILE A 141 7.11 1.27 8.72
C ILE A 141 5.68 0.99 8.24
N ILE A 142 4.77 1.90 8.53
CA ILE A 142 3.43 1.91 7.95
C ILE A 142 3.37 3.01 6.90
N CYS A 143 3.13 2.64 5.66
CA CYS A 143 3.01 3.59 4.56
C CYS A 143 1.56 3.62 4.07
N VAL A 144 0.89 4.76 4.24
CA VAL A 144 -0.55 4.93 3.94
C VAL A 144 -0.75 5.85 2.74
N PRO A 145 -0.67 5.34 1.51
CA PRO A 145 -1.00 6.10 0.32
C PRO A 145 -2.51 5.99 0.04
N ILE A 146 -3.24 7.07 0.20
CA ILE A 146 -4.69 7.11 -0.09
C ILE A 146 -5.01 7.66 -1.49
N GLY A 147 -3.98 8.06 -2.24
CA GLY A 147 -4.10 8.62 -3.57
C GLY A 147 -4.29 10.13 -3.58
N THR A 148 -3.64 10.78 -4.52
CA THR A 148 -3.75 12.23 -4.73
C THR A 148 -4.02 12.51 -6.21
N GLY A 149 -4.88 13.48 -6.50
CA GLY A 149 -5.19 13.90 -7.88
C GLY A 149 -3.95 14.33 -8.68
N ALA A 150 -2.89 14.77 -8.01
CA ALA A 150 -1.62 15.08 -8.67
C ALA A 150 -1.00 13.85 -9.37
N MET A 151 -1.11 12.66 -8.76
CA MET A 151 -0.64 11.41 -9.36
C MET A 151 -1.48 11.02 -10.57
N ASP A 152 -2.81 11.18 -10.48
CA ASP A 152 -3.72 10.90 -11.59
C ASP A 152 -3.41 11.80 -12.80
N ILE A 153 -3.22 13.09 -12.58
CA ILE A 153 -2.84 14.04 -13.63
C ILE A 153 -1.47 13.72 -14.24
N ALA A 154 -0.49 13.33 -13.43
CA ALA A 154 0.82 12.94 -13.92
C ALA A 154 0.73 11.72 -14.84
N VAL A 155 0.00 10.68 -14.42
CA VAL A 155 -0.22 9.46 -15.24
C VAL A 155 -1.03 9.78 -16.48
N ALA A 156 -2.13 10.53 -16.35
CA ALA A 156 -2.95 10.94 -17.48
C ALA A 156 -2.15 11.72 -18.52
N GLY A 157 -1.25 12.61 -18.08
CA GLY A 157 -0.37 13.36 -18.98
C GLY A 157 0.58 12.47 -19.79
N ILE A 158 1.12 11.40 -19.17
CA ILE A 158 1.96 10.41 -19.86
C ILE A 158 1.12 9.61 -20.87
N VAL A 159 -0.06 9.14 -20.47
CA VAL A 159 -0.97 8.37 -21.33
C VAL A 159 -1.40 9.21 -22.52
N TYR A 160 -1.80 10.47 -22.28
CA TYR A 160 -2.21 11.41 -23.33
C TYR A 160 -1.11 11.60 -24.38
N LYS A 161 0.13 11.91 -23.98
CA LYS A 161 1.26 12.07 -24.89
C LYS A 161 1.50 10.82 -25.73
N ARG A 162 1.52 9.64 -25.10
CA ARG A 162 1.71 8.37 -25.81
C ARG A 162 0.56 8.03 -26.76
N ALA A 163 -0.67 8.41 -26.43
CA ALA A 163 -1.82 8.23 -27.31
C ALA A 163 -1.70 9.10 -28.56
N LEU A 164 -1.31 10.37 -28.42
CA LEU A 164 -1.06 11.26 -29.56
C LEU A 164 0.05 10.71 -30.47
N GLU A 165 1.19 10.27 -29.90
CA GLU A 165 2.29 9.67 -30.66
C GLU A 165 1.87 8.44 -31.48
N LYS A 166 0.87 7.70 -30.99
CA LYS A 166 0.34 6.49 -31.64
C LYS A 166 -0.90 6.76 -32.51
N GLY A 167 -1.35 8.00 -32.62
CA GLY A 167 -2.58 8.36 -33.35
C GLY A 167 -3.85 7.74 -32.74
N LEU A 168 -3.86 7.50 -31.41
CA LEU A 168 -4.99 6.93 -30.70
C LEU A 168 -5.85 8.02 -30.06
N GLY A 169 -7.15 7.78 -29.99
CA GLY A 169 -8.13 8.69 -29.40
C GLY A 169 -8.95 9.43 -30.46
N GLY A 170 -9.79 10.35 -30.00
CA GLY A 170 -10.64 11.19 -30.82
C GLY A 170 -10.91 12.54 -30.15
N THR A 171 -11.51 13.47 -30.87
CA THR A 171 -11.94 14.75 -30.34
C THR A 171 -13.39 14.66 -29.89
N PHE A 172 -13.69 15.23 -28.75
CA PHE A 172 -15.05 15.36 -28.22
C PHE A 172 -15.32 16.82 -27.92
N GLU A 173 -16.45 17.34 -28.40
CA GLU A 173 -16.90 18.70 -28.10
C GLU A 173 -17.78 18.67 -26.85
N PHE A 174 -17.43 19.47 -25.85
CA PHE A 174 -18.27 19.73 -24.69
C PHE A 174 -19.28 20.80 -25.05
N LEU A 175 -20.58 20.49 -24.95
CA LEU A 175 -21.69 21.43 -25.13
C LEU A 175 -21.88 22.29 -23.88
#